data_c6fff28687ee8b93e18907240a9f9960
#
_entry.id   c6fff28687ee8b93e18907240a9f9960
#
_cell.length_a   1.000
_cell.length_b   1.000
_cell.length_c   1.000
_cell.angle_alpha   90.00
_cell.angle_beta   90.00
_cell.angle_gamma   90.00
#
_symmetry.space_group_name_H-M   'P 1'
#
loop_
_entity.id
_entity.type
_entity.pdbx_description
1 polymer ?
#
loop_
_entity_poly.entity_id
_entity_poly.type
_entity_poly.pdbx_seq_one_letter_code
_entity_poly.pdbx_strand_id
1 'polypeptide(L)'
;MNNKELLNEILLENSNLNEALKGAEYTSQTEAIIQMLMGNNVFLSGPAGSGKSFVIRKYCELVESFNPKVKIHKTSTTGLSAINIGGQTIQSFSGMGIYKHTYEDYLKLPGVTDSGLYRGSLFKIRSSQILIIDEVSMLSARDLQFLVDRIKDIKKNIKYLQIIVSGDFTQLQPVATKKDIETYGTDLADFCYGTKAWEELNFSLCYLDKIQRTSDRTLKELLDNISLGNGLSKEVADTIRTIPTSTTKYKPGVALLVSTNFQVDKINEDNHKINKGELFTNKTWCNPRTPEDSEKYAFRELKLPEILKVKHGDTIMITANESSAMPYSVPHIKYNLDNKERLIRTSEAKNLKNGMIGTFELIDNEPYFNYYDAELKKTFYYRLSEITYAKEEVTPAQLKEREELKKSIKDNILEHYTKEEVKAYKNKKNKYLVSEIDSEVEDELAREMKKRKLSVILAECAQYPIKLAYAISIHKSQGQSFDNITVDLTNCWTPGLGYVALSRATSLKGISLLRNATNGKVLNKNAVLVTDKSIEIKKDIMKKSKELRKANLDFYKKLFNDEIDFIELLQETRPRIFPKVENDDDEFPF
;
A
#
# COMPACT_ATOMS: atom_id res chain seq x y z
N MET A 1 23.54 -15.04 -1.77
CA MET A 1 23.89 -13.61 -1.69
C MET A 1 25.04 -13.48 -0.69
N ASN A 2 26.15 -12.91 -1.09
CA ASN A 2 27.29 -12.68 -0.18
C ASN A 2 27.14 -11.31 0.52
N ASN A 3 28.02 -11.03 1.52
CA ASN A 3 27.96 -9.80 2.32
C ASN A 3 28.01 -8.53 1.45
N LYS A 4 28.89 -8.49 0.47
CA LYS A 4 29.03 -7.35 -0.45
C LYS A 4 27.80 -7.14 -1.34
N GLU A 5 27.19 -8.23 -1.81
CA GLU A 5 25.94 -8.17 -2.57
C GLU A 5 24.80 -7.63 -1.70
N LEU A 6 24.68 -8.09 -0.45
CA LEU A 6 23.68 -7.59 0.50
C LEU A 6 23.87 -6.10 0.77
N LEU A 7 25.09 -5.66 1.05
CA LEU A 7 25.37 -4.26 1.33
C LEU A 7 25.07 -3.36 0.12
N ASN A 8 25.39 -3.81 -1.10
CA ASN A 8 25.02 -3.09 -2.32
C ASN A 8 23.49 -2.98 -2.50
N GLU A 9 22.77 -4.06 -2.21
CA GLU A 9 21.29 -4.06 -2.27
C GLU A 9 20.65 -3.13 -1.23
N ILE A 10 21.28 -2.99 -0.06
CA ILE A 10 20.82 -2.08 1.02
C ILE A 10 21.12 -0.63 0.68
N LEU A 11 22.23 -0.32 -0.01
CA LEU A 11 22.65 1.04 -0.33
C LEU A 11 21.72 1.74 -1.32
N LEU A 12 20.89 1.00 -2.05
CA LEU A 12 19.95 1.54 -3.03
C LEU A 12 20.63 2.33 -4.17
N GLU A 13 20.08 2.31 -5.35
CA GLU A 13 20.67 2.86 -6.60
C GLU A 13 21.14 4.33 -6.53
N ASN A 14 20.73 5.09 -5.53
CA ASN A 14 21.04 6.53 -5.38
C ASN A 14 22.18 6.84 -4.38
N SER A 15 22.79 5.84 -3.77
CA SER A 15 23.90 6.03 -2.86
C SER A 15 25.17 5.41 -3.46
N ASN A 16 26.13 6.26 -3.78
CA ASN A 16 27.44 5.82 -4.27
C ASN A 16 28.17 5.14 -3.11
N LEU A 17 28.43 3.83 -3.19
CA LEU A 17 29.20 3.08 -2.19
C LEU A 17 30.50 3.81 -1.83
N ASN A 18 31.16 4.41 -2.82
CA ASN A 18 32.41 5.16 -2.64
C ASN A 18 32.23 6.46 -1.83
N GLU A 19 31.03 7.06 -1.82
CA GLU A 19 30.74 8.23 -1.00
C GLU A 19 30.33 7.83 0.42
N ALA A 20 29.61 6.73 0.59
CA ALA A 20 29.28 6.16 1.88
C ALA A 20 30.56 5.72 2.64
N LEU A 21 31.52 5.08 1.93
CA LEU A 21 32.81 4.67 2.47
C LEU A 21 33.74 5.87 2.82
N LYS A 22 33.55 7.05 2.21
CA LYS A 22 34.32 8.25 2.51
C LYS A 22 33.78 9.08 3.68
N GLY A 23 32.82 8.55 4.46
CA GLY A 23 32.19 9.27 5.58
C GLY A 23 31.07 10.20 5.16
N ALA A 24 30.61 10.13 3.91
CA ALA A 24 29.39 10.76 3.47
C ALA A 24 28.17 10.07 4.13
N GLU A 25 27.16 10.84 4.48
CA GLU A 25 25.98 10.41 5.23
C GLU A 25 25.29 9.22 4.57
N TYR A 26 25.16 8.12 5.32
CA TYR A 26 24.26 7.01 4.93
C TYR A 26 22.84 7.58 4.78
N THR A 27 22.09 7.10 3.79
CA THR A 27 20.73 7.56 3.64
C THR A 27 19.88 7.07 4.81
N SER A 28 18.94 7.87 5.24
CA SER A 28 17.97 7.48 6.27
C SER A 28 17.17 6.22 5.90
N GLN A 29 17.04 5.93 4.60
CA GLN A 29 16.42 4.71 4.08
C GLN A 29 17.30 3.47 4.35
N THR A 30 18.60 3.56 4.09
CA THR A 30 19.57 2.50 4.35
C THR A 30 19.62 2.13 5.83
N GLU A 31 19.67 3.13 6.71
CA GLU A 31 19.62 2.90 8.16
C GLU A 31 18.35 2.18 8.60
N ALA A 32 17.21 2.58 8.06
CA ALA A 32 15.94 1.93 8.38
C ALA A 32 15.93 0.46 7.96
N ILE A 33 16.46 0.13 6.78
CA ILE A 33 16.58 -1.26 6.32
C ILE A 33 17.49 -2.07 7.25
N ILE A 34 18.65 -1.53 7.64
CA ILE A 34 19.57 -2.20 8.58
C ILE A 34 18.86 -2.48 9.92
N GLN A 35 18.17 -1.48 10.50
CA GLN A 35 17.44 -1.66 11.75
C GLN A 35 16.36 -2.76 11.63
N MET A 36 15.67 -2.83 10.50
CA MET A 36 14.68 -3.89 10.24
C MET A 36 15.35 -5.26 10.11
N LEU A 37 16.47 -5.37 9.37
CA LEU A 37 17.22 -6.61 9.20
C LEU A 37 17.77 -7.12 10.54
N MET A 38 18.24 -6.23 11.41
CA MET A 38 18.68 -6.57 12.77
C MET A 38 17.56 -7.09 13.68
N GLY A 39 16.29 -7.03 13.23
CA GLY A 39 15.15 -7.58 13.97
C GLY A 39 14.51 -6.62 14.96
N ASN A 40 14.91 -5.36 14.95
CA ASN A 40 14.27 -4.35 15.77
C ASN A 40 12.83 -4.13 15.31
N ASN A 41 11.93 -3.87 16.26
CA ASN A 41 10.68 -3.22 15.91
C ASN A 41 11.01 -1.82 15.41
N VAL A 42 10.49 -1.46 14.24
CA VAL A 42 10.84 -0.18 13.61
C VAL A 42 9.59 0.65 13.38
N PHE A 43 9.65 1.91 13.78
CA PHE A 43 8.72 2.92 13.27
C PHE A 43 9.41 3.76 12.20
N LEU A 44 8.95 3.56 10.97
CA LEU A 44 9.42 4.25 9.79
C LEU A 44 8.54 5.49 9.55
N SER A 45 9.03 6.66 9.92
CA SER A 45 8.34 7.92 9.71
C SER A 45 9.02 8.78 8.65
N GLY A 46 8.36 9.83 8.25
CA GLY A 46 8.86 10.81 7.27
C GLY A 46 7.71 11.47 6.51
N PRO A 47 7.98 12.59 5.82
CA PRO A 47 6.96 13.31 5.09
C PRO A 47 6.30 12.47 3.99
N ALA A 48 5.17 12.94 3.48
CA ALA A 48 4.53 12.30 2.34
C ALA A 48 5.50 12.22 1.15
N GLY A 49 5.63 11.04 0.56
CA GLY A 49 6.53 10.82 -0.59
C GLY A 49 8.01 10.64 -0.25
N SER A 50 8.37 10.40 1.01
CA SER A 50 9.77 10.11 1.42
C SER A 50 10.24 8.69 1.08
N GLY A 51 9.37 7.83 0.53
CA GLY A 51 9.74 6.48 0.12
C GLY A 51 9.51 5.41 1.18
N LYS A 52 8.70 5.64 2.22
CA LYS A 52 8.39 4.65 3.27
C LYS A 52 7.99 3.28 2.71
N SER A 53 7.00 3.25 1.83
CA SER A 53 6.52 2.00 1.22
C SER A 53 7.57 1.33 0.33
N PHE A 54 8.49 2.10 -0.26
CA PHE A 54 9.63 1.55 -1.01
C PHE A 54 10.61 0.83 -0.09
N VAL A 55 10.98 1.44 1.04
CA VAL A 55 11.87 0.85 2.06
C VAL A 55 11.28 -0.45 2.61
N ILE A 56 9.99 -0.46 2.93
CA ILE A 56 9.28 -1.66 3.40
C ILE A 56 9.32 -2.76 2.34
N ARG A 57 9.04 -2.44 1.09
CA ARG A 57 9.07 -3.42 -0.01
C ARG A 57 10.46 -4.01 -0.16
N LYS A 58 11.50 -3.17 -0.18
CA LYS A 58 12.89 -3.61 -0.30
C LYS A 58 13.30 -4.53 0.85
N TYR A 59 12.88 -4.19 2.09
CA TYR A 59 13.09 -5.06 3.24
C TYR A 59 12.41 -6.43 3.07
N CYS A 60 11.16 -6.47 2.61
CA CYS A 60 10.45 -7.74 2.37
C CYS A 60 11.17 -8.57 1.30
N GLU A 61 11.57 -7.95 0.19
CA GLU A 61 12.31 -8.61 -0.90
C GLU A 61 13.61 -9.24 -0.40
N LEU A 62 14.35 -8.52 0.44
CA LEU A 62 15.59 -9.03 1.05
C LEU A 62 15.31 -10.23 1.95
N VAL A 63 14.36 -10.13 2.87
CA VAL A 63 14.00 -11.24 3.78
C VAL A 63 13.52 -12.46 2.98
N GLU A 64 12.65 -12.27 2.00
CA GLU A 64 12.12 -13.34 1.15
C GLU A 64 13.23 -13.99 0.28
N SER A 65 14.26 -13.22 -0.12
CA SER A 65 15.40 -13.77 -0.86
C SER A 65 16.29 -14.68 -0.02
N PHE A 66 16.40 -14.43 1.28
CA PHE A 66 17.13 -15.30 2.21
C PHE A 66 16.30 -16.51 2.64
N ASN A 67 15.01 -16.29 2.89
CA ASN A 67 14.14 -17.35 3.38
C ASN A 67 12.69 -17.14 2.92
N PRO A 68 12.28 -17.75 1.80
CA PRO A 68 10.91 -17.63 1.28
C PRO A 68 9.83 -18.25 2.19
N LYS A 69 10.24 -19.00 3.24
CA LYS A 69 9.30 -19.58 4.21
C LYS A 69 8.89 -18.61 5.32
N VAL A 70 9.55 -17.45 5.42
CA VAL A 70 9.19 -16.43 6.44
C VAL A 70 7.79 -15.90 6.19
N LYS A 71 6.97 -15.90 7.23
CA LYS A 71 5.59 -15.40 7.16
C LYS A 71 5.55 -13.91 7.50
N ILE A 72 5.57 -13.09 6.44
CA ILE A 72 5.41 -11.63 6.52
C ILE A 72 3.93 -11.30 6.29
N HIS A 73 3.28 -10.69 7.27
CA HIS A 73 1.93 -10.16 7.10
C HIS A 73 1.97 -8.65 6.92
N LYS A 74 1.53 -8.21 5.75
CA LYS A 74 1.42 -6.78 5.39
C LYS A 74 0.02 -6.30 5.71
N THR A 75 -0.10 -5.25 6.52
CA THR A 75 -1.38 -4.68 6.92
C THR A 75 -1.37 -3.16 6.81
N SER A 76 -2.54 -2.57 6.72
CA SER A 76 -2.71 -1.12 6.76
C SER A 76 -4.01 -0.74 7.50
N THR A 77 -4.11 0.51 7.91
CA THR A 77 -5.30 1.05 8.56
C THR A 77 -6.46 1.31 7.61
N THR A 78 -6.19 1.39 6.30
CA THR A 78 -7.23 1.58 5.27
C THR A 78 -7.21 0.47 4.23
N GLY A 79 -8.38 0.14 3.65
CA GLY A 79 -8.47 -0.89 2.63
C GLY A 79 -7.64 -0.58 1.38
N LEU A 80 -7.61 0.69 0.94
CA LEU A 80 -6.85 1.09 -0.24
C LEU A 80 -5.34 0.98 -0.02
N SER A 81 -4.84 1.47 1.12
CA SER A 81 -3.42 1.32 1.47
C SER A 81 -3.02 -0.14 1.65
N ALA A 82 -3.93 -0.97 2.19
CA ALA A 82 -3.71 -2.41 2.33
C ALA A 82 -3.50 -3.09 0.96
N ILE A 83 -4.32 -2.74 -0.03
CA ILE A 83 -4.17 -3.24 -1.41
C ILE A 83 -2.83 -2.78 -2.01
N ASN A 84 -2.45 -1.52 -1.80
CA ASN A 84 -1.22 -0.95 -2.35
C ASN A 84 0.07 -1.65 -1.87
N ILE A 85 0.04 -2.21 -0.66
CA ILE A 85 1.17 -2.99 -0.09
C ILE A 85 1.03 -4.49 -0.31
N GLY A 86 -0.01 -4.94 -1.02
CA GLY A 86 -0.32 -6.35 -1.24
C GLY A 86 -0.72 -7.08 0.05
N GLY A 87 -1.48 -6.41 0.92
CA GLY A 87 -1.87 -6.90 2.23
C GLY A 87 -3.38 -6.79 2.50
N GLN A 88 -3.74 -6.76 3.77
CA GLN A 88 -5.11 -6.65 4.27
C GLN A 88 -5.20 -5.53 5.32
N THR A 89 -6.43 -5.15 5.72
CA THR A 89 -6.58 -4.18 6.81
C THR A 89 -6.16 -4.79 8.16
N ILE A 90 -5.65 -3.95 9.06
CA ILE A 90 -5.26 -4.39 10.41
C ILE A 90 -6.46 -4.94 11.18
N GLN A 91 -7.67 -4.40 10.95
CA GLN A 91 -8.91 -4.88 11.53
C GLN A 91 -9.24 -6.32 11.09
N SER A 92 -9.01 -6.63 9.81
CA SER A 92 -9.18 -7.99 9.28
C SER A 92 -8.10 -8.95 9.78
N PHE A 93 -6.87 -8.49 9.90
CA PHE A 93 -5.75 -9.29 10.41
C PHE A 93 -5.94 -9.66 11.87
N SER A 94 -6.26 -8.68 12.71
CA SER A 94 -6.44 -8.87 14.15
C SER A 94 -7.74 -9.59 14.54
N GLY A 95 -8.71 -9.62 13.61
CA GLY A 95 -10.07 -10.10 13.90
C GLY A 95 -10.92 -9.12 14.71
N MET A 96 -10.42 -7.91 14.92
CA MET A 96 -11.12 -6.82 15.60
C MET A 96 -12.39 -6.38 14.83
N GLY A 97 -12.36 -6.45 13.49
CA GLY A 97 -13.50 -6.06 12.64
C GLY A 97 -13.85 -4.58 12.82
N ILE A 98 -15.13 -4.31 12.97
CA ILE A 98 -15.67 -2.96 13.21
C ILE A 98 -15.91 -2.67 14.71
N TYR A 99 -15.44 -3.55 15.61
CA TYR A 99 -15.62 -3.38 17.05
C TYR A 99 -14.83 -2.19 17.58
N LYS A 100 -15.46 -1.44 18.48
CA LYS A 100 -14.91 -0.28 19.16
C LYS A 100 -14.70 -0.51 20.66
N HIS A 101 -14.90 -1.74 21.10
CA HIS A 101 -14.71 -2.14 22.48
C HIS A 101 -13.25 -2.47 22.82
N THR A 102 -12.96 -2.59 24.10
CA THR A 102 -11.67 -3.09 24.57
C THR A 102 -11.46 -4.57 24.19
N TYR A 103 -10.22 -5.05 24.28
CA TYR A 103 -9.96 -6.48 24.05
C TYR A 103 -10.64 -7.37 25.09
N GLU A 104 -10.74 -6.92 26.34
CA GLU A 104 -11.44 -7.64 27.40
C GLU A 104 -12.94 -7.79 27.11
N ASP A 105 -13.59 -6.73 26.62
CA ASP A 105 -14.99 -6.79 26.23
C ASP A 105 -15.21 -7.66 24.99
N TYR A 106 -14.25 -7.63 24.07
CA TYR A 106 -14.27 -8.50 22.90
C TYR A 106 -14.26 -9.98 23.26
N LEU A 107 -13.48 -10.38 24.27
CA LEU A 107 -13.42 -11.77 24.75
C LEU A 107 -14.75 -12.25 25.39
N LYS A 108 -15.59 -11.33 25.87
CA LYS A 108 -16.90 -11.65 26.45
C LYS A 108 -17.99 -11.88 25.40
N LEU A 109 -17.74 -11.58 24.12
CA LEU A 109 -18.75 -11.73 23.08
C LEU A 109 -19.05 -13.20 22.79
N PRO A 110 -20.33 -13.58 22.66
CA PRO A 110 -20.72 -14.95 22.31
C PRO A 110 -20.10 -15.37 20.97
N GLY A 111 -19.53 -16.56 20.90
CA GLY A 111 -18.97 -17.14 19.68
C GLY A 111 -17.60 -16.59 19.26
N VAL A 112 -17.00 -15.68 20.01
CA VAL A 112 -15.65 -15.17 19.71
C VAL A 112 -14.60 -16.29 19.75
N THR A 113 -14.74 -17.25 20.64
CA THR A 113 -13.83 -18.40 20.78
C THR A 113 -14.09 -19.50 19.75
N ASP A 114 -15.28 -19.59 19.16
CA ASP A 114 -15.72 -20.73 18.34
C ASP A 114 -16.04 -20.37 16.89
N SER A 115 -16.08 -19.06 16.52
CA SER A 115 -16.45 -18.63 15.16
C SER A 115 -15.29 -18.81 14.17
N GLY A 116 -15.60 -19.17 12.91
CA GLY A 116 -14.62 -19.36 11.85
C GLY A 116 -13.79 -18.11 11.53
N LEU A 117 -14.37 -16.90 11.63
CA LEU A 117 -13.68 -15.61 11.48
C LEU A 117 -12.57 -15.44 12.52
N TYR A 118 -12.78 -15.92 13.73
CA TYR A 118 -11.81 -15.88 14.81
C TYR A 118 -10.63 -16.83 14.56
N ARG A 119 -10.90 -18.04 14.06
CA ARG A 119 -9.86 -19.02 13.74
C ARG A 119 -8.88 -18.51 12.67
N GLY A 120 -9.37 -17.84 11.63
CA GLY A 120 -8.53 -17.29 10.58
C GLY A 120 -7.54 -16.23 11.11
N SER A 121 -8.00 -15.28 11.93
CA SER A 121 -7.12 -14.26 12.53
C SER A 121 -6.13 -14.87 13.54
N LEU A 122 -6.55 -15.83 14.32
CA LEU A 122 -5.71 -16.56 15.27
C LEU A 122 -4.56 -17.27 14.57
N PHE A 123 -4.85 -17.98 13.48
CA PHE A 123 -3.81 -18.67 12.69
C PHE A 123 -2.82 -17.67 12.08
N LYS A 124 -3.31 -16.56 11.51
CA LYS A 124 -2.47 -15.50 10.94
C LYS A 124 -1.52 -14.92 11.99
N ILE A 125 -2.02 -14.54 13.17
CA ILE A 125 -1.19 -13.99 14.24
C ILE A 125 -0.19 -15.03 14.73
N ARG A 126 -0.63 -16.29 14.94
CA ARG A 126 0.25 -17.38 15.41
C ARG A 126 1.41 -17.65 14.46
N SER A 127 1.14 -17.68 13.14
CA SER A 127 2.14 -17.96 12.12
C SER A 127 3.05 -16.79 11.78
N SER A 128 2.66 -15.55 12.11
CA SER A 128 3.42 -14.34 11.76
C SER A 128 4.79 -14.32 12.42
N GLN A 129 5.83 -14.06 11.65
CA GLN A 129 7.19 -13.75 12.12
C GLN A 129 7.48 -12.26 11.99
N ILE A 130 6.88 -11.61 10.98
CA ILE A 130 6.98 -10.18 10.72
C ILE A 130 5.57 -9.65 10.47
N LEU A 131 5.19 -8.59 11.18
CA LEU A 131 3.96 -7.84 10.98
C LEU A 131 4.30 -6.42 10.54
N ILE A 132 3.77 -6.02 9.39
CA ILE A 132 3.91 -4.66 8.85
C ILE A 132 2.56 -3.95 8.97
N ILE A 133 2.56 -2.73 9.52
CA ILE A 133 1.37 -1.87 9.65
C ILE A 133 1.67 -0.55 8.98
N ASP A 134 1.11 -0.32 7.78
CA ASP A 134 1.24 0.95 7.07
C ASP A 134 0.15 1.94 7.47
N GLU A 135 0.41 3.23 7.28
CA GLU A 135 -0.46 4.36 7.63
C GLU A 135 -0.88 4.38 9.10
N VAL A 136 0.08 4.11 10.00
CA VAL A 136 -0.16 3.97 11.45
C VAL A 136 -0.75 5.23 12.11
N SER A 137 -0.64 6.40 11.48
CA SER A 137 -1.23 7.66 11.99
C SER A 137 -2.75 7.59 12.16
N MET A 138 -3.41 6.72 11.41
CA MET A 138 -4.86 6.49 11.50
C MET A 138 -5.22 5.34 12.47
N LEU A 139 -4.25 4.67 13.06
CA LEU A 139 -4.48 3.67 14.09
C LEU A 139 -4.69 4.36 15.44
N SER A 140 -5.82 4.09 16.08
CA SER A 140 -6.13 4.70 17.37
C SER A 140 -5.31 4.08 18.51
N ALA A 141 -5.24 4.78 19.62
CA ALA A 141 -4.64 4.25 20.87
C ALA A 141 -5.30 2.95 21.29
N ARG A 142 -6.63 2.86 21.18
CA ARG A 142 -7.41 1.65 21.48
C ARG A 142 -7.08 0.50 20.54
N ASP A 143 -7.04 0.76 19.24
CA ASP A 143 -6.79 -0.30 18.24
C ASP A 143 -5.39 -0.89 18.41
N LEU A 144 -4.38 -0.06 18.72
CA LEU A 144 -3.04 -0.56 19.00
C LEU A 144 -3.01 -1.39 20.30
N GLN A 145 -3.67 -0.92 21.38
CA GLN A 145 -3.75 -1.67 22.63
C GLN A 145 -4.44 -3.03 22.41
N PHE A 146 -5.57 -3.04 21.72
CA PHE A 146 -6.28 -4.27 21.34
C PHE A 146 -5.37 -5.24 20.59
N LEU A 147 -4.64 -4.75 19.58
CA LEU A 147 -3.72 -5.58 18.79
C LEU A 147 -2.62 -6.19 19.64
N VAL A 148 -2.00 -5.40 20.52
CA VAL A 148 -0.91 -5.84 21.41
C VAL A 148 -1.41 -6.90 22.39
N ASP A 149 -2.55 -6.67 23.03
CA ASP A 149 -3.14 -7.62 23.99
C ASP A 149 -3.50 -8.94 23.30
N ARG A 150 -4.07 -8.86 22.10
CA ARG A 150 -4.40 -10.03 21.31
C ARG A 150 -3.16 -10.82 20.86
N ILE A 151 -2.10 -10.14 20.43
CA ILE A 151 -0.84 -10.80 20.06
C ILE A 151 -0.24 -11.52 21.26
N LYS A 152 -0.25 -10.89 22.43
CA LYS A 152 0.23 -11.49 23.69
C LYS A 152 -0.55 -12.74 24.07
N ASP A 153 -1.87 -12.67 23.96
CA ASP A 153 -2.73 -13.81 24.29
C ASP A 153 -2.45 -15.00 23.37
N ILE A 154 -2.28 -14.76 22.07
CA ILE A 154 -2.07 -15.83 21.08
C ILE A 154 -0.64 -16.35 21.07
N LYS A 155 0.37 -15.47 21.11
CA LYS A 155 1.80 -15.85 21.02
C LYS A 155 2.44 -16.13 22.37
N LYS A 156 1.80 -15.74 23.49
CA LYS A 156 2.34 -15.79 24.86
C LYS A 156 3.63 -14.96 25.04
N ASN A 157 4.36 -14.67 23.98
CA ASN A 157 5.54 -13.80 23.99
C ASN A 157 5.61 -12.99 22.70
N ILE A 158 5.44 -11.69 22.81
CA ILE A 158 5.45 -10.74 21.70
C ILE A 158 6.84 -10.62 21.04
N LYS A 159 7.92 -10.96 21.76
CA LYS A 159 9.30 -10.91 21.25
C LYS A 159 9.56 -11.84 20.05
N TYR A 160 8.69 -12.82 19.81
CA TYR A 160 8.79 -13.70 18.64
C TYR A 160 8.12 -13.12 17.39
N LEU A 161 7.65 -11.90 17.44
CA LEU A 161 7.04 -11.18 16.32
C LEU A 161 7.74 -9.83 16.16
N GLN A 162 8.42 -9.64 15.05
CA GLN A 162 8.91 -8.32 14.69
C GLN A 162 7.74 -7.48 14.16
N ILE A 163 7.59 -6.26 14.67
CA ILE A 163 6.54 -5.34 14.25
C ILE A 163 7.20 -4.11 13.60
N ILE A 164 6.84 -3.85 12.35
CA ILE A 164 7.29 -2.69 11.60
C ILE A 164 6.06 -1.83 11.33
N VAL A 165 6.09 -0.58 11.76
CA VAL A 165 5.00 0.36 11.50
C VAL A 165 5.50 1.51 10.64
N SER A 166 4.67 2.02 9.72
CA SER A 166 5.00 3.19 8.94
C SER A 166 3.88 4.22 8.94
N GLY A 167 4.24 5.49 8.86
CA GLY A 167 3.25 6.57 8.79
C GLY A 167 3.84 7.95 9.05
N ASP A 168 2.94 8.93 8.99
CA ASP A 168 3.25 10.35 9.23
C ASP A 168 2.12 10.97 10.05
N PHE A 169 2.39 11.22 11.33
CA PHE A 169 1.40 11.79 12.27
C PHE A 169 0.98 13.24 11.95
N THR A 170 1.61 13.88 10.97
CA THR A 170 1.14 15.18 10.45
C THR A 170 0.08 15.04 9.35
N GLN A 171 -0.21 13.80 8.91
CA GLN A 171 -1.29 13.50 7.98
C GLN A 171 -2.63 13.31 8.71
N LEU A 172 -3.38 12.26 8.35
CA LEU A 172 -4.70 12.02 8.92
C LEU A 172 -4.62 11.36 10.30
N GLN A 173 -5.52 11.77 11.17
CA GLN A 173 -5.70 11.23 12.52
C GLN A 173 -6.70 10.08 12.54
N PRO A 174 -6.75 9.30 13.63
CA PRO A 174 -7.82 8.34 13.85
C PRO A 174 -9.19 9.02 13.78
N VAL A 175 -10.17 8.35 13.15
CA VAL A 175 -11.51 8.91 12.95
C VAL A 175 -12.48 8.23 13.89
N ALA A 176 -13.06 9.00 14.83
CA ALA A 176 -14.16 8.58 15.68
C ALA A 176 -15.27 9.63 15.66
N THR A 177 -16.54 9.19 15.66
CA THR A 177 -17.66 10.11 15.79
C THR A 177 -17.82 10.58 17.25
N LYS A 178 -18.47 11.73 17.46
CA LYS A 178 -18.77 12.19 18.84
C LYS A 178 -19.51 11.11 19.64
N LYS A 179 -20.47 10.44 19.03
CA LYS A 179 -21.20 9.33 19.64
C LYS A 179 -20.29 8.15 20.01
N ASP A 180 -19.31 7.84 19.17
CA ASP A 180 -18.33 6.79 19.47
C ASP A 180 -17.47 7.15 20.68
N ILE A 181 -17.00 8.39 20.74
CA ILE A 181 -16.21 8.90 21.86
C ILE A 181 -17.00 8.88 23.16
N GLU A 182 -18.26 9.34 23.12
CA GLU A 182 -19.16 9.32 24.28
C GLU A 182 -19.46 7.89 24.75
N THR A 183 -19.61 6.95 23.83
CA THR A 183 -20.00 5.56 24.13
C THR A 183 -18.81 4.70 24.55
N TYR A 184 -17.65 4.86 23.91
CA TYR A 184 -16.52 3.91 24.01
C TYR A 184 -15.25 4.54 24.59
N GLY A 185 -15.14 5.87 24.65
CA GLY A 185 -14.00 6.61 25.20
C GLY A 185 -13.18 7.38 24.18
N THR A 186 -12.37 8.32 24.68
CA THR A 186 -11.57 9.26 23.87
C THR A 186 -10.42 8.62 23.14
N ASP A 187 -9.90 7.51 23.62
CA ASP A 187 -8.77 6.77 23.06
C ASP A 187 -9.04 6.20 21.64
N LEU A 188 -10.29 6.18 21.18
CA LEU A 188 -10.66 5.92 19.78
C LEU A 188 -10.21 7.03 18.81
N ALA A 189 -10.07 8.25 19.30
CA ALA A 189 -9.63 9.41 18.51
C ALA A 189 -8.18 9.80 18.79
N ASP A 190 -7.56 9.20 19.82
CA ASP A 190 -6.18 9.50 20.18
C ASP A 190 -5.19 8.76 19.30
N PHE A 191 -4.06 9.40 19.03
CA PHE A 191 -2.92 8.75 18.40
C PHE A 191 -2.39 7.58 19.23
N CYS A 192 -1.97 6.53 18.57
CA CYS A 192 -1.31 5.39 19.22
C CYS A 192 0.13 5.69 19.70
N TYR A 193 0.77 6.77 19.20
CA TYR A 193 2.12 7.18 19.58
C TYR A 193 2.20 7.59 21.06
N GLY A 194 3.23 7.08 21.77
CA GLY A 194 3.48 7.40 23.18
C GLY A 194 2.49 6.74 24.16
N THR A 195 1.63 5.83 23.70
CA THR A 195 0.78 5.05 24.59
C THR A 195 1.55 3.89 25.24
N LYS A 196 0.98 3.29 26.29
CA LYS A 196 1.59 2.12 26.95
C LYS A 196 1.90 0.99 25.95
N ALA A 197 0.96 0.70 25.04
CA ALA A 197 1.17 -0.30 23.99
C ALA A 197 2.32 0.09 23.03
N TRP A 198 2.44 1.36 22.70
CA TRP A 198 3.54 1.89 21.87
C TRP A 198 4.89 1.72 22.55
N GLU A 199 4.99 2.12 23.81
CA GLU A 199 6.22 2.02 24.61
C GLU A 199 6.66 0.56 24.82
N GLU A 200 5.70 -0.33 25.03
CA GLU A 200 5.97 -1.76 25.17
C GLU A 200 6.58 -2.38 23.90
N LEU A 201 6.18 -1.91 22.73
CA LEU A 201 6.73 -2.37 21.46
C LEU A 201 8.16 -1.88 21.22
N ASN A 202 8.62 -0.90 21.95
CA ASN A 202 10.01 -0.39 21.96
C ASN A 202 10.57 -0.16 20.54
N PHE A 203 9.93 0.71 19.77
CA PHE A 203 10.32 0.96 18.39
C PHE A 203 11.64 1.71 18.24
N SER A 204 12.53 1.23 17.36
CA SER A 204 13.59 2.03 16.77
C SER A 204 12.97 3.06 15.82
N LEU A 205 13.14 4.36 16.13
CA LEU A 205 12.51 5.43 15.36
C LEU A 205 13.40 5.84 14.19
N CYS A 206 12.97 5.56 12.97
CA CYS A 206 13.67 5.90 11.73
C CYS A 206 12.88 6.98 10.97
N TYR A 207 13.44 8.19 10.86
CA TYR A 207 12.82 9.30 10.14
C TYR A 207 13.48 9.51 8.79
N LEU A 208 12.70 9.34 7.70
CA LEU A 208 13.15 9.63 6.35
C LEU A 208 13.05 11.12 6.08
N ASP A 209 14.17 11.78 5.90
CA ASP A 209 14.28 13.24 5.80
C ASP A 209 14.08 13.77 4.37
N LYS A 210 14.26 12.95 3.33
CA LYS A 210 14.19 13.38 1.93
C LYS A 210 12.87 12.98 1.27
N ILE A 211 12.17 13.94 0.65
CA ILE A 211 11.01 13.67 -0.20
C ILE A 211 11.52 13.21 -1.57
N GLN A 212 11.12 11.98 -1.97
CA GLN A 212 11.50 11.34 -3.24
C GLN A 212 10.43 11.49 -4.34
N ARG A 213 9.16 11.69 -3.95
CA ARG A 213 8.00 11.76 -4.88
C ARG A 213 8.11 12.89 -5.91
N THR A 214 8.73 13.99 -5.54
CA THR A 214 8.82 15.18 -6.38
C THR A 214 10.25 15.70 -6.41
N SER A 215 10.68 16.20 -7.56
CA SER A 215 11.88 17.02 -7.70
C SER A 215 11.60 18.53 -7.54
N ASP A 216 10.31 18.92 -7.47
CA ASP A 216 9.89 20.32 -7.35
C ASP A 216 10.22 20.85 -5.95
N ARG A 217 11.25 21.71 -5.90
CA ARG A 217 11.76 22.29 -4.66
C ARG A 217 10.70 23.14 -3.96
N THR A 218 9.93 23.92 -4.69
CA THR A 218 8.91 24.81 -4.14
C THR A 218 7.79 24.01 -3.46
N LEU A 219 7.37 22.91 -4.11
CA LEU A 219 6.39 22.01 -3.49
C LEU A 219 6.94 21.33 -2.22
N LYS A 220 8.22 20.92 -2.23
CA LYS A 220 8.86 20.37 -1.02
C LYS A 220 8.85 21.36 0.13
N GLU A 221 9.33 22.59 -0.12
CA GLU A 221 9.39 23.65 0.88
C GLU A 221 7.98 24.00 1.43
N LEU A 222 6.97 24.03 0.57
CA LEU A 222 5.56 24.23 0.97
C LEU A 222 5.09 23.14 1.94
N LEU A 223 5.30 21.88 1.57
CA LEU A 223 4.87 20.72 2.37
C LEU A 223 5.63 20.63 3.70
N ASP A 224 6.92 20.89 3.69
CA ASP A 224 7.74 20.92 4.92
C ASP A 224 7.27 22.01 5.88
N ASN A 225 7.05 23.23 5.39
CA ASN A 225 6.54 24.32 6.22
C ASN A 225 5.18 23.97 6.85
N ILE A 226 4.24 23.44 6.07
CA ILE A 226 2.92 23.05 6.60
C ILE A 226 3.10 21.97 7.69
N SER A 227 3.89 20.93 7.42
CA SER A 227 4.07 19.80 8.34
C SER A 227 4.85 20.13 9.62
N LEU A 228 5.61 21.21 9.60
CA LEU A 228 6.33 21.76 10.77
C LEU A 228 5.50 22.76 11.59
N GLY A 229 4.27 23.05 11.19
CA GLY A 229 3.38 23.97 11.88
C GLY A 229 3.44 25.41 11.37
N ASN A 230 4.22 25.69 10.33
CA ASN A 230 4.37 27.03 9.73
C ASN A 230 3.33 27.32 8.64
N GLY A 231 2.20 26.59 8.62
CA GLY A 231 1.20 26.67 7.54
C GLY A 231 0.57 28.05 7.34
N LEU A 232 0.58 28.91 8.37
CA LEU A 232 0.09 30.28 8.26
C LEU A 232 1.20 31.31 8.02
N SER A 233 2.42 30.88 7.76
CA SER A 233 3.51 31.80 7.46
C SER A 233 3.30 32.56 6.15
N LYS A 234 4.01 33.68 5.99
CA LYS A 234 3.95 34.49 4.76
C LYS A 234 4.44 33.68 3.55
N GLU A 235 5.49 32.90 3.73
CA GLU A 235 6.10 32.08 2.69
C GLU A 235 5.10 31.04 2.14
N VAL A 236 4.35 30.35 3.02
CA VAL A 236 3.30 29.42 2.64
C VAL A 236 2.16 30.13 1.91
N ALA A 237 1.72 31.28 2.44
CA ALA A 237 0.66 32.06 1.82
C ALA A 237 1.04 32.58 0.43
N ASP A 238 2.27 33.05 0.26
CA ASP A 238 2.79 33.54 -1.02
C ASP A 238 2.91 32.39 -2.04
N THR A 239 3.42 31.24 -1.62
CA THR A 239 3.48 30.04 -2.48
C THR A 239 2.09 29.58 -2.93
N ILE A 240 1.11 29.51 -2.00
CA ILE A 240 -0.27 29.10 -2.35
C ILE A 240 -0.90 30.09 -3.35
N ARG A 241 -0.60 31.39 -3.27
CA ARG A 241 -1.09 32.39 -4.25
C ARG A 241 -0.55 32.17 -5.65
N THR A 242 0.58 31.51 -5.84
CA THR A 242 1.12 31.19 -7.15
C THR A 242 0.40 30.03 -7.83
N ILE A 243 -0.33 29.20 -7.05
CA ILE A 243 -1.06 28.04 -7.58
C ILE A 243 -2.24 28.52 -8.44
N PRO A 244 -2.40 28.02 -9.67
CA PRO A 244 -3.53 28.38 -10.53
C PRO A 244 -4.87 28.09 -9.85
N THR A 245 -5.84 28.97 -10.05
CA THR A 245 -7.19 28.77 -9.54
C THR A 245 -8.16 28.39 -10.66
N SER A 246 -9.08 27.47 -10.37
CA SER A 246 -10.12 27.03 -11.27
C SER A 246 -11.49 27.38 -10.67
N THR A 247 -12.38 27.92 -11.48
CA THR A 247 -13.80 28.08 -11.14
C THR A 247 -14.62 26.88 -11.58
N THR A 248 -14.09 26.08 -12.50
CA THR A 248 -14.73 24.85 -12.97
C THR A 248 -14.39 23.68 -12.03
N LYS A 249 -15.43 23.00 -11.55
CA LYS A 249 -15.29 21.81 -10.70
C LYS A 249 -14.77 20.60 -11.46
N TYR A 250 -14.72 20.65 -12.77
CA TYR A 250 -14.39 19.52 -13.61
C TYR A 250 -13.45 19.89 -14.74
N LYS A 251 -12.41 19.05 -14.92
CA LYS A 251 -11.55 18.97 -16.10
C LYS A 251 -11.45 17.50 -16.49
N PRO A 252 -11.63 17.12 -17.77
CA PRO A 252 -11.49 15.74 -18.20
C PRO A 252 -10.15 15.14 -17.76
N GLY A 253 -10.18 13.92 -17.20
CA GLY A 253 -8.99 13.20 -16.77
C GLY A 253 -8.28 13.77 -15.53
N VAL A 254 -8.81 14.82 -14.89
CA VAL A 254 -8.24 15.42 -13.68
C VAL A 254 -9.22 15.28 -12.51
N ALA A 255 -8.82 14.55 -11.48
CA ALA A 255 -9.65 14.39 -10.30
C ALA A 255 -9.70 15.67 -9.45
N LEU A 256 -10.90 15.94 -8.91
CA LEU A 256 -11.10 16.93 -7.87
C LEU A 256 -10.98 16.26 -6.48
N LEU A 257 -10.02 16.69 -5.68
CA LEU A 257 -9.87 16.24 -4.30
C LEU A 257 -10.78 17.08 -3.39
N VAL A 258 -11.69 16.41 -2.68
CA VAL A 258 -12.64 17.03 -1.74
C VAL A 258 -12.60 16.37 -0.36
N SER A 259 -13.11 17.06 0.65
CA SER A 259 -12.98 16.63 2.05
C SER A 259 -13.95 15.52 2.47
N THR A 260 -15.13 15.39 1.84
CA THR A 260 -16.18 14.46 2.27
C THR A 260 -16.66 13.53 1.17
N ASN A 261 -17.08 12.30 1.56
CA ASN A 261 -17.68 11.35 0.61
C ASN A 261 -19.00 11.88 0.03
N PHE A 262 -19.79 12.63 0.80
CA PHE A 262 -21.02 13.26 0.30
C PHE A 262 -20.75 14.20 -0.89
N GLN A 263 -19.69 15.02 -0.80
CA GLN A 263 -19.28 15.86 -1.93
C GLN A 263 -18.82 15.03 -3.12
N VAL A 264 -18.07 13.94 -2.86
CA VAL A 264 -17.62 13.01 -3.92
C VAL A 264 -18.80 12.44 -4.68
N ASP A 265 -19.77 11.86 -3.96
CA ASP A 265 -20.91 11.19 -4.56
C ASP A 265 -21.75 12.19 -5.38
N LYS A 266 -22.04 13.36 -4.80
CA LYS A 266 -22.78 14.41 -5.49
C LYS A 266 -22.07 14.90 -6.75
N ILE A 267 -20.76 15.19 -6.69
CA ILE A 267 -20.01 15.69 -7.84
C ILE A 267 -19.94 14.64 -8.95
N ASN A 268 -19.70 13.38 -8.58
CA ASN A 268 -19.65 12.28 -9.52
C ASN A 268 -21.01 12.08 -10.22
N GLU A 269 -22.10 12.09 -9.44
CA GLU A 269 -23.44 11.94 -9.97
C GLU A 269 -23.86 13.10 -10.87
N ASP A 270 -23.63 14.36 -10.43
CA ASP A 270 -23.98 15.55 -11.18
C ASP A 270 -23.24 15.61 -12.54
N ASN A 271 -21.94 15.32 -12.56
CA ASN A 271 -21.16 15.33 -13.80
C ASN A 271 -21.55 14.17 -14.72
N HIS A 272 -21.77 12.98 -14.18
CA HIS A 272 -22.26 11.84 -14.96
C HIS A 272 -23.64 12.13 -15.60
N LYS A 273 -24.54 12.84 -14.90
CA LYS A 273 -25.85 13.26 -15.45
C LYS A 273 -25.70 14.24 -16.60
N ILE A 274 -24.80 15.22 -16.46
CA ILE A 274 -24.55 16.26 -17.47
C ILE A 274 -23.85 15.68 -18.71
N ASN A 275 -23.02 14.66 -18.54
CA ASN A 275 -22.35 14.00 -19.65
C ASN A 275 -23.39 13.38 -20.60
N LYS A 276 -23.33 13.76 -21.88
CA LYS A 276 -24.23 13.29 -22.96
C LYS A 276 -23.66 12.13 -23.77
N GLY A 277 -22.49 11.61 -23.36
CA GLY A 277 -21.86 10.48 -24.01
C GLY A 277 -22.72 9.22 -23.96
N GLU A 278 -22.42 8.28 -24.82
CA GLU A 278 -23.08 6.99 -24.90
C GLU A 278 -22.95 6.22 -23.58
N LEU A 279 -24.05 5.64 -23.12
CA LEU A 279 -24.13 4.94 -21.85
C LEU A 279 -23.71 3.47 -22.02
N PHE A 280 -22.68 3.08 -21.29
CA PHE A 280 -22.30 1.69 -21.06
C PHE A 280 -22.86 1.20 -19.73
N THR A 281 -23.46 0.01 -19.73
CA THR A 281 -23.97 -0.62 -18.51
C THR A 281 -23.47 -2.05 -18.41
N ASN A 282 -23.07 -2.44 -17.19
CA ASN A 282 -22.72 -3.82 -16.90
C ASN A 282 -23.30 -4.28 -15.56
N LYS A 283 -24.01 -5.41 -15.55
CA LYS A 283 -24.52 -6.00 -14.33
C LYS A 283 -23.44 -6.80 -13.64
N THR A 284 -23.22 -6.58 -12.35
CA THR A 284 -22.30 -7.42 -11.57
C THR A 284 -22.75 -8.85 -11.59
N TRP A 285 -21.88 -9.72 -12.06
CA TRP A 285 -22.13 -11.15 -12.02
C TRP A 285 -21.82 -11.68 -10.61
N CYS A 286 -22.74 -12.48 -10.07
CA CYS A 286 -22.56 -13.19 -8.81
C CYS A 286 -22.71 -14.69 -9.05
N ASN A 287 -21.86 -15.51 -8.41
CA ASN A 287 -21.85 -16.95 -8.63
C ASN A 287 -23.21 -17.57 -8.24
N PRO A 288 -23.93 -18.20 -9.19
CA PRO A 288 -25.24 -18.78 -8.94
C PRO A 288 -25.23 -20.01 -8.03
N ARG A 289 -24.05 -20.55 -7.70
CA ARG A 289 -23.90 -21.66 -6.76
C ARG A 289 -23.85 -21.20 -5.31
N THR A 290 -23.50 -19.93 -5.06
CA THR A 290 -23.43 -19.30 -3.74
C THR A 290 -24.04 -17.89 -3.82
N PRO A 291 -25.32 -17.73 -4.18
CA PRO A 291 -25.87 -16.44 -4.58
C PRO A 291 -25.88 -15.44 -3.41
N GLU A 292 -26.37 -15.83 -2.24
CA GLU A 292 -26.46 -14.95 -1.06
C GLU A 292 -25.09 -14.50 -0.57
N ASP A 293 -24.11 -15.40 -0.49
CA ASP A 293 -22.76 -15.09 -0.06
C ASP A 293 -22.02 -14.24 -1.11
N SER A 294 -22.24 -14.53 -2.40
CA SER A 294 -21.63 -13.77 -3.50
C SER A 294 -22.19 -12.36 -3.60
N GLU A 295 -23.51 -12.16 -3.44
CA GLU A 295 -24.14 -10.85 -3.37
C GLU A 295 -23.68 -10.06 -2.14
N LYS A 296 -23.63 -10.71 -0.97
CA LYS A 296 -23.09 -10.10 0.25
C LYS A 296 -21.64 -9.67 0.06
N TYR A 297 -20.81 -10.52 -0.53
CA TYR A 297 -19.42 -10.22 -0.83
C TYR A 297 -19.29 -9.07 -1.82
N ALA A 298 -20.00 -9.12 -2.96
CA ALA A 298 -19.97 -8.09 -3.99
C ALA A 298 -20.43 -6.72 -3.46
N PHE A 299 -21.64 -6.65 -2.86
CA PHE A 299 -22.30 -5.38 -2.58
C PHE A 299 -21.98 -4.81 -1.20
N ARG A 300 -21.73 -5.64 -0.19
CA ARG A 300 -21.44 -5.18 1.17
C ARG A 300 -19.95 -5.12 1.49
N GLU A 301 -19.18 -6.12 1.10
CA GLU A 301 -17.75 -6.18 1.41
C GLU A 301 -16.92 -5.40 0.37
N LEU A 302 -17.07 -5.68 -0.92
CA LEU A 302 -16.36 -5.02 -2.01
C LEU A 302 -16.99 -3.67 -2.42
N LYS A 303 -18.27 -3.45 -2.07
CA LYS A 303 -19.04 -2.24 -2.43
C LYS A 303 -19.10 -2.02 -3.94
N LEU A 304 -19.19 -3.10 -4.71
CA LEU A 304 -19.43 -3.02 -6.14
C LEU A 304 -20.87 -2.54 -6.40
N PRO A 305 -21.12 -1.78 -7.49
CA PRO A 305 -22.48 -1.44 -7.88
C PRO A 305 -23.19 -2.68 -8.45
N GLU A 306 -24.49 -2.84 -8.19
CA GLU A 306 -25.27 -3.91 -8.82
C GLU A 306 -25.25 -3.77 -10.34
N ILE A 307 -25.41 -2.54 -10.83
CA ILE A 307 -25.27 -2.18 -12.24
C ILE A 307 -24.25 -1.06 -12.32
N LEU A 308 -23.10 -1.34 -12.93
CA LEU A 308 -22.15 -0.32 -13.32
C LEU A 308 -22.74 0.52 -14.44
N LYS A 309 -22.72 1.84 -14.28
CA LYS A 309 -23.18 2.81 -15.28
C LYS A 309 -22.10 3.83 -15.53
N VAL A 310 -21.56 3.86 -16.73
CA VAL A 310 -20.50 4.78 -17.14
C VAL A 310 -20.80 5.27 -18.56
N LYS A 311 -20.50 6.51 -18.88
CA LYS A 311 -20.71 7.08 -20.20
C LYS A 311 -19.38 7.36 -20.89
N HIS A 312 -19.35 7.27 -22.20
CA HIS A 312 -18.22 7.75 -22.99
C HIS A 312 -17.87 9.19 -22.58
N GLY A 313 -16.60 9.45 -22.29
CA GLY A 313 -16.11 10.74 -21.77
C GLY A 313 -16.18 10.92 -20.25
N ASP A 314 -16.72 9.95 -19.49
CA ASP A 314 -16.70 10.02 -18.03
C ASP A 314 -15.26 9.92 -17.51
N THR A 315 -14.94 10.72 -16.49
CA THR A 315 -13.70 10.51 -15.73
C THR A 315 -13.87 9.33 -14.78
N ILE A 316 -13.01 8.36 -14.94
CA ILE A 316 -13.03 7.13 -14.15
C ILE A 316 -11.69 6.86 -13.47
N MET A 317 -11.73 6.05 -12.42
CA MET A 317 -10.56 5.54 -11.72
C MET A 317 -10.54 4.02 -11.78
N ILE A 318 -9.36 3.47 -12.03
CA ILE A 318 -9.09 2.03 -11.89
C ILE A 318 -9.12 1.64 -10.41
N THR A 319 -9.82 0.55 -10.07
CA THR A 319 -10.02 0.11 -8.68
C THR A 319 -9.23 -1.15 -8.30
N ALA A 320 -8.50 -1.75 -9.24
CA ALA A 320 -7.66 -2.92 -9.01
C ALA A 320 -6.32 -2.79 -9.74
N ASN A 321 -5.29 -3.44 -9.22
CA ASN A 321 -4.00 -3.54 -9.90
C ASN A 321 -4.06 -4.62 -10.97
N GLU A 322 -3.49 -4.35 -12.15
CA GLU A 322 -3.18 -5.38 -13.13
C GLU A 322 -2.05 -6.24 -12.56
N SER A 323 -2.34 -7.50 -12.26
CA SER A 323 -1.41 -8.43 -11.64
C SER A 323 -1.39 -9.73 -12.44
N SER A 324 -0.20 -10.20 -12.77
CA SER A 324 0.01 -11.54 -13.31
C SER A 324 -0.33 -12.65 -12.30
N ALA A 325 -0.43 -12.31 -11.03
CA ALA A 325 -0.72 -13.25 -9.93
C ALA A 325 -2.21 -13.41 -9.60
N MET A 326 -3.12 -12.68 -10.28
CA MET A 326 -4.55 -12.94 -10.13
C MET A 326 -4.96 -14.03 -11.13
N PRO A 327 -5.31 -15.24 -10.66
CA PRO A 327 -5.57 -16.41 -11.54
C PRO A 327 -6.79 -16.26 -12.46
N TYR A 328 -7.47 -15.11 -12.44
CA TYR A 328 -8.70 -14.85 -13.18
C TYR A 328 -8.72 -13.54 -13.98
N SER A 329 -7.64 -12.73 -13.95
CA SER A 329 -7.61 -11.49 -14.72
C SER A 329 -7.04 -11.73 -16.12
N VAL A 330 -7.87 -11.48 -17.13
CA VAL A 330 -7.35 -11.34 -18.50
C VAL A 330 -6.52 -10.06 -18.55
N PRO A 331 -5.24 -10.11 -18.97
CA PRO A 331 -4.44 -8.91 -19.11
C PRO A 331 -5.13 -7.89 -20.01
N HIS A 332 -5.19 -6.64 -19.58
CA HIS A 332 -5.77 -5.59 -20.40
C HIS A 332 -4.92 -5.39 -21.65
N ILE A 333 -5.54 -5.41 -22.82
CA ILE A 333 -4.84 -5.16 -24.07
C ILE A 333 -4.55 -3.66 -24.16
N LYS A 334 -3.28 -3.31 -24.40
CA LYS A 334 -2.75 -1.95 -24.39
C LYS A 334 -2.54 -1.45 -25.81
N TYR A 335 -2.95 -0.22 -26.08
CA TYR A 335 -2.84 0.40 -27.40
C TYR A 335 -2.30 1.83 -27.26
N ASN A 336 -1.66 2.31 -28.34
CA ASN A 336 -1.42 3.73 -28.62
C ASN A 336 -2.07 4.11 -29.95
N LEU A 337 -2.18 5.40 -30.25
CA LEU A 337 -2.62 5.86 -31.56
C LEU A 337 -1.43 5.96 -32.51
N ASP A 338 -1.62 5.52 -33.75
CA ASP A 338 -0.69 5.79 -34.86
C ASP A 338 -0.93 7.21 -35.44
N ASN A 339 -0.11 7.60 -36.43
CA ASN A 339 -0.24 8.88 -37.13
C ASN A 339 -1.58 9.03 -37.89
N LYS A 340 -2.40 7.99 -37.98
CA LYS A 340 -3.74 7.96 -38.60
C LYS A 340 -4.84 7.75 -37.59
N GLU A 341 -4.56 7.98 -36.28
CA GLU A 341 -5.49 7.82 -35.15
C GLU A 341 -6.06 6.40 -35.00
N ARG A 342 -5.33 5.36 -35.45
CA ARG A 342 -5.74 3.96 -35.28
C ARG A 342 -5.07 3.36 -34.06
N LEU A 343 -5.81 2.53 -33.34
CA LEU A 343 -5.29 1.81 -32.16
C LEU A 343 -4.29 0.73 -32.58
N ILE A 344 -3.04 0.86 -32.12
CA ILE A 344 -1.98 -0.12 -32.35
C ILE A 344 -1.54 -0.71 -31.00
N ARG A 345 -1.44 -2.03 -30.91
CA ARG A 345 -0.95 -2.71 -29.70
C ARG A 345 0.45 -2.23 -29.33
N THR A 346 0.68 -2.01 -28.04
CA THR A 346 1.95 -1.56 -27.51
C THR A 346 2.33 -2.26 -26.22
N SER A 347 3.62 -2.50 -26.01
CA SER A 347 4.21 -2.94 -24.76
C SER A 347 4.77 -1.79 -23.91
N GLU A 348 4.81 -0.57 -24.44
CA GLU A 348 5.35 0.60 -23.74
C GLU A 348 4.47 1.06 -22.58
N ALA A 349 3.16 0.77 -22.64
CA ALA A 349 2.22 1.20 -21.63
C ALA A 349 2.46 0.44 -20.30
N LYS A 350 2.48 1.19 -19.19
CA LYS A 350 2.58 0.64 -17.84
C LYS A 350 1.37 -0.25 -17.51
N ASN A 351 1.52 -1.14 -16.56
CA ASN A 351 0.40 -1.93 -16.05
C ASN A 351 -0.59 -1.02 -15.31
N LEU A 352 -1.88 -1.34 -15.42
CA LEU A 352 -2.93 -0.63 -14.69
C LEU A 352 -2.70 -0.78 -13.18
N LYS A 353 -2.81 0.35 -12.48
CA LYS A 353 -2.71 0.40 -11.02
C LYS A 353 -3.96 1.00 -10.43
N ASN A 354 -4.35 0.48 -9.27
CA ASN A 354 -5.42 1.08 -8.50
C ASN A 354 -5.12 2.56 -8.22
N GLY A 355 -6.10 3.42 -8.50
CA GLY A 355 -5.95 4.86 -8.37
C GLY A 355 -5.57 5.61 -9.64
N MET A 356 -5.22 4.93 -10.74
CA MET A 356 -5.02 5.61 -12.02
C MET A 356 -6.33 6.24 -12.49
N ILE A 357 -6.28 7.51 -12.88
CA ILE A 357 -7.43 8.29 -13.32
C ILE A 357 -7.25 8.66 -14.77
N GLY A 358 -8.32 8.50 -15.53
CA GLY A 358 -8.38 8.79 -16.95
C GLY A 358 -9.82 8.92 -17.43
N THR A 359 -10.04 8.75 -18.71
CA THR A 359 -11.34 8.89 -19.35
C THR A 359 -11.86 7.52 -19.81
N PHE A 360 -13.13 7.28 -19.60
CA PHE A 360 -13.82 6.11 -20.15
C PHE A 360 -14.20 6.38 -21.61
N GLU A 361 -13.87 5.45 -22.50
CA GLU A 361 -14.22 5.55 -23.89
C GLU A 361 -14.87 4.25 -24.39
N LEU A 362 -15.88 4.41 -25.26
CA LEU A 362 -16.45 3.33 -26.03
C LEU A 362 -15.91 3.43 -27.46
N ILE A 363 -15.22 2.39 -27.92
CA ILE A 363 -14.70 2.28 -29.27
C ILE A 363 -15.20 0.95 -29.82
N ASP A 364 -16.01 1.00 -30.89
CA ASP A 364 -16.67 -0.17 -31.46
C ASP A 364 -17.47 -1.01 -30.44
N ASN A 365 -18.19 -0.34 -29.54
CA ASN A 365 -18.96 -0.90 -28.42
C ASN A 365 -18.10 -1.62 -27.34
N GLU A 366 -16.78 -1.50 -27.40
CA GLU A 366 -15.88 -2.05 -26.39
C GLU A 366 -15.41 -0.99 -25.41
N PRO A 367 -15.31 -1.30 -24.12
CA PRO A 367 -14.91 -0.33 -23.09
C PRO A 367 -13.40 -0.17 -23.04
N TYR A 368 -12.95 1.09 -23.06
CA TYR A 368 -11.55 1.45 -22.93
C TYR A 368 -11.34 2.46 -21.80
N PHE A 369 -10.16 2.39 -21.19
CA PHE A 369 -9.61 3.39 -20.30
C PHE A 369 -8.53 4.17 -21.05
N ASN A 370 -8.76 5.45 -21.25
CA ASN A 370 -7.82 6.38 -21.88
C ASN A 370 -7.01 7.07 -20.78
N TYR A 371 -5.68 6.94 -20.83
CA TYR A 371 -4.76 7.46 -19.83
C TYR A 371 -3.58 8.17 -20.49
N TYR A 372 -3.34 9.42 -20.05
CA TYR A 372 -2.15 10.18 -20.44
C TYR A 372 -1.01 9.92 -19.46
N ASP A 373 0.08 9.31 -19.92
CA ASP A 373 1.31 9.12 -19.14
C ASP A 373 2.20 10.34 -19.28
N ALA A 374 2.33 11.13 -18.22
CA ALA A 374 3.11 12.36 -18.22
C ALA A 374 4.62 12.13 -18.36
N GLU A 375 5.13 10.99 -17.91
CA GLU A 375 6.54 10.62 -18.02
C GLU A 375 6.92 10.28 -19.47
N LEU A 376 6.09 9.45 -20.12
CA LEU A 376 6.27 9.07 -21.52
C LEU A 376 5.72 10.13 -22.49
N LYS A 377 4.94 11.12 -22.00
CA LYS A 377 4.23 12.15 -22.79
C LYS A 377 3.37 11.55 -23.92
N LYS A 378 2.75 10.40 -23.62
CA LYS A 378 1.91 9.63 -24.57
C LYS A 378 0.57 9.29 -23.93
N THR A 379 -0.46 9.18 -24.78
CA THR A 379 -1.78 8.68 -24.40
C THR A 379 -1.87 7.19 -24.73
N PHE A 380 -2.32 6.40 -23.78
CA PHE A 380 -2.53 4.98 -23.93
C PHE A 380 -4.00 4.62 -23.73
N TYR A 381 -4.45 3.61 -24.47
CA TYR A 381 -5.78 3.05 -24.40
C TYR A 381 -5.69 1.62 -23.89
N TYR A 382 -6.39 1.33 -22.81
CA TYR A 382 -6.45 0.01 -22.23
C TYR A 382 -7.84 -0.56 -22.45
N ARG A 383 -7.95 -1.61 -23.26
CA ARG A 383 -9.22 -2.33 -23.41
C ARG A 383 -9.55 -2.97 -22.08
N LEU A 384 -10.65 -2.57 -21.48
CA LEU A 384 -11.05 -3.04 -20.16
C LEU A 384 -11.67 -4.44 -20.25
N SER A 385 -11.47 -5.23 -19.21
CA SER A 385 -12.08 -6.53 -19.01
C SER A 385 -12.64 -6.61 -17.60
N GLU A 386 -13.66 -7.42 -17.42
CA GLU A 386 -14.13 -7.77 -16.08
C GLU A 386 -13.05 -8.52 -15.32
N ILE A 387 -12.96 -8.27 -14.03
CA ILE A 387 -12.14 -9.06 -13.12
C ILE A 387 -13.03 -9.84 -12.18
N THR A 388 -12.63 -11.06 -11.87
CA THR A 388 -13.30 -11.92 -10.93
C THR A 388 -12.72 -11.75 -9.54
N TYR A 389 -13.58 -11.47 -8.58
CA TYR A 389 -13.27 -11.42 -7.17
C TYR A 389 -13.75 -12.72 -6.53
N ALA A 390 -12.86 -13.47 -5.91
CA ALA A 390 -13.21 -14.71 -5.22
C ALA A 390 -12.81 -14.63 -3.74
N LYS A 391 -13.69 -15.12 -2.89
CA LYS A 391 -13.42 -15.34 -1.47
C LYS A 391 -13.25 -16.85 -1.28
N GLU A 392 -12.01 -17.26 -1.09
CA GLU A 392 -11.64 -18.67 -0.99
C GLU A 392 -11.24 -19.03 0.44
N GLU A 393 -11.57 -20.22 0.85
CA GLU A 393 -11.08 -20.82 2.09
C GLU A 393 -10.30 -22.09 1.77
N VAL A 394 -9.09 -22.20 2.34
CA VAL A 394 -8.24 -23.38 2.19
C VAL A 394 -8.04 -24.00 3.56
N THR A 395 -8.44 -25.25 3.72
CA THR A 395 -8.24 -25.97 4.97
C THR A 395 -6.76 -26.31 5.20
N PRO A 396 -6.31 -26.52 6.46
CA PRO A 396 -4.93 -26.90 6.75
C PRO A 396 -4.44 -28.16 6.02
N ALA A 397 -5.33 -29.15 5.79
CA ALA A 397 -5.01 -30.35 5.02
C ALA A 397 -4.77 -30.01 3.54
N GLN A 398 -5.60 -29.16 2.97
CA GLN A 398 -5.48 -28.69 1.59
C GLN A 398 -4.24 -27.81 1.38
N LEU A 399 -3.78 -27.07 2.42
CA LEU A 399 -2.54 -26.30 2.34
C LEU A 399 -1.32 -27.18 2.11
N LYS A 400 -1.25 -28.33 2.81
CA LYS A 400 -0.15 -29.28 2.62
C LYS A 400 -0.18 -29.89 1.21
N GLU A 401 -1.34 -30.33 0.75
CA GLU A 401 -1.52 -30.86 -0.60
C GLU A 401 -1.22 -29.81 -1.68
N ARG A 402 -1.59 -28.54 -1.44
CA ARG A 402 -1.23 -27.41 -2.31
C ARG A 402 0.28 -27.22 -2.41
N GLU A 403 1.01 -27.28 -1.30
CA GLU A 403 2.48 -27.13 -1.29
C GLU A 403 3.17 -28.29 -2.04
N GLU A 404 2.72 -29.51 -1.82
CA GLU A 404 3.21 -30.68 -2.53
C GLU A 404 2.90 -30.58 -4.04
N LEU A 405 1.70 -30.17 -4.39
CA LEU A 405 1.28 -29.95 -5.77
C LEU A 405 2.10 -28.84 -6.45
N LYS A 406 2.30 -27.71 -5.77
CA LYS A 406 3.12 -26.60 -6.27
C LYS A 406 4.55 -27.04 -6.55
N LYS A 407 5.14 -27.84 -5.66
CA LYS A 407 6.46 -28.41 -5.87
C LYS A 407 6.50 -29.31 -7.10
N SER A 408 5.54 -30.22 -7.23
CA SER A 408 5.45 -31.13 -8.38
C SER A 408 5.28 -30.38 -9.71
N ILE A 409 4.40 -29.38 -9.75
CA ILE A 409 4.20 -28.54 -10.94
C ILE A 409 5.49 -27.80 -11.30
N LYS A 410 6.14 -27.22 -10.31
CA LYS A 410 7.41 -26.51 -10.53
C LYS A 410 8.49 -27.43 -11.08
N ASP A 411 8.63 -28.62 -10.53
CA ASP A 411 9.60 -29.60 -11.00
C ASP A 411 9.28 -29.99 -12.46
N ASN A 412 8.03 -30.24 -12.80
CA ASN A 412 7.60 -30.55 -14.18
C ASN A 412 7.86 -29.38 -15.16
N ILE A 413 7.54 -28.15 -14.76
CA ILE A 413 7.80 -26.97 -15.60
C ILE A 413 9.31 -26.82 -15.85
N LEU A 414 10.13 -26.98 -14.82
CA LEU A 414 11.59 -26.88 -14.94
C LEU A 414 12.21 -27.95 -15.85
N GLU A 415 11.55 -29.08 -16.06
CA GLU A 415 11.98 -30.10 -17.04
C GLU A 415 11.95 -29.61 -18.50
N HIS A 416 11.13 -28.60 -18.80
CA HIS A 416 11.03 -28.02 -20.14
C HIS A 416 12.10 -26.96 -20.43
N TYR A 417 12.88 -26.55 -19.42
CA TYR A 417 13.95 -25.56 -19.53
C TYR A 417 15.33 -26.21 -19.62
N THR A 418 16.27 -25.57 -20.30
CA THR A 418 17.66 -26.04 -20.38
C THR A 418 18.34 -26.04 -19.02
N LYS A 419 19.37 -26.87 -18.86
CA LYS A 419 20.15 -26.92 -17.60
C LYS A 419 20.72 -25.56 -17.18
N GLU A 420 21.05 -24.70 -18.15
CA GLU A 420 21.57 -23.35 -17.91
C GLU A 420 20.47 -22.42 -17.42
N GLU A 421 19.27 -22.49 -18.00
CA GLU A 421 18.10 -21.71 -17.56
C GLU A 421 17.64 -22.14 -16.17
N VAL A 422 17.57 -23.44 -15.90
CA VAL A 422 17.25 -23.96 -14.55
C VAL A 422 18.27 -23.47 -13.52
N LYS A 423 19.55 -23.44 -13.87
CA LYS A 423 20.62 -22.91 -12.99
C LYS A 423 20.46 -21.40 -12.81
N ALA A 424 20.11 -20.65 -13.86
CA ALA A 424 19.86 -19.22 -13.78
C ALA A 424 18.61 -18.91 -12.93
N TYR A 425 17.55 -19.70 -13.05
CA TYR A 425 16.34 -19.62 -12.23
C TYR A 425 16.65 -19.88 -10.75
N LYS A 426 17.30 -21.01 -10.43
CA LYS A 426 17.66 -21.38 -9.05
C LYS A 426 18.54 -20.32 -8.38
N ASN A 427 19.44 -19.70 -9.15
CA ASN A 427 20.33 -18.65 -8.68
C ASN A 427 19.72 -17.24 -8.79
N LYS A 428 18.45 -17.11 -9.23
CA LYS A 428 17.74 -15.84 -9.44
C LYS A 428 18.54 -14.81 -10.30
N LYS A 429 19.40 -15.29 -11.19
CA LYS A 429 20.28 -14.43 -12.02
C LYS A 429 19.55 -13.70 -13.14
N ASN A 430 18.42 -14.22 -13.59
CA ASN A 430 17.60 -13.62 -14.65
C ASN A 430 16.19 -13.35 -14.13
N LYS A 431 15.90 -12.08 -13.82
CA LYS A 431 14.61 -11.65 -13.24
C LYS A 431 13.42 -11.94 -14.17
N TYR A 432 13.60 -11.84 -15.49
CA TYR A 432 12.55 -12.16 -16.47
C TYR A 432 12.21 -13.65 -16.45
N LEU A 433 13.24 -14.49 -16.52
CA LEU A 433 13.06 -15.94 -16.49
C LEU A 433 12.44 -16.42 -15.16
N VAL A 434 12.85 -15.83 -14.03
CA VAL A 434 12.24 -16.11 -12.72
C VAL A 434 10.77 -15.71 -12.70
N SER A 435 10.43 -14.53 -13.21
CA SER A 435 9.04 -14.06 -13.28
C SER A 435 8.18 -14.91 -14.21
N GLU A 436 8.73 -15.33 -15.33
CA GLU A 436 8.06 -16.20 -16.32
C GLU A 436 7.74 -17.56 -15.73
N ILE A 437 8.74 -18.24 -15.18
CA ILE A 437 8.58 -19.57 -14.57
C ILE A 437 7.64 -19.52 -13.36
N ASP A 438 7.82 -18.54 -12.46
CA ASP A 438 6.95 -18.41 -11.29
C ASP A 438 5.50 -18.10 -11.69
N SER A 439 5.27 -17.31 -12.75
CA SER A 439 3.93 -17.05 -13.30
C SER A 439 3.31 -18.33 -13.86
N GLU A 440 4.07 -19.11 -14.62
CA GLU A 440 3.61 -20.38 -15.20
C GLU A 440 3.28 -21.40 -14.09
N VAL A 441 4.09 -21.48 -13.05
CA VAL A 441 3.84 -22.33 -11.86
C VAL A 441 2.55 -21.92 -11.15
N GLU A 442 2.31 -20.63 -10.94
CA GLU A 442 1.08 -20.16 -10.27
C GLU A 442 -0.15 -20.37 -11.13
N ASP A 443 -0.06 -20.16 -12.44
CA ASP A 443 -1.17 -20.39 -13.39
C ASP A 443 -1.57 -21.86 -13.44
N GLU A 444 -0.60 -22.77 -13.51
CA GLU A 444 -0.88 -24.21 -13.53
C GLU A 444 -1.34 -24.70 -12.16
N LEU A 445 -0.78 -24.19 -11.07
CA LEU A 445 -1.25 -24.46 -9.71
C LEU A 445 -2.72 -24.07 -9.54
N ALA A 446 -3.09 -22.89 -10.02
CA ALA A 446 -4.49 -22.43 -9.96
C ALA A 446 -5.43 -23.35 -10.75
N ARG A 447 -5.02 -23.81 -11.94
CA ARG A 447 -5.78 -24.76 -12.75
C ARG A 447 -5.95 -26.11 -12.04
N GLU A 448 -4.86 -26.66 -11.52
CA GLU A 448 -4.86 -27.95 -10.82
C GLU A 448 -5.60 -27.89 -9.48
N MET A 449 -5.46 -26.81 -8.72
CA MET A 449 -6.25 -26.60 -7.49
C MET A 449 -7.74 -26.57 -7.77
N LYS A 450 -8.15 -25.92 -8.87
CA LYS A 450 -9.56 -25.89 -9.29
C LYS A 450 -10.05 -27.27 -9.70
N LYS A 451 -9.25 -28.04 -10.46
CA LYS A 451 -9.58 -29.43 -10.85
C LYS A 451 -9.71 -30.34 -9.62
N ARG A 452 -8.80 -30.22 -8.67
CA ARG A 452 -8.75 -31.06 -7.45
C ARG A 452 -9.64 -30.56 -6.31
N LYS A 453 -10.33 -29.40 -6.50
CA LYS A 453 -11.17 -28.76 -5.47
C LYS A 453 -10.42 -28.53 -4.15
N LEU A 454 -9.18 -28.07 -4.25
CA LEU A 454 -8.31 -27.79 -3.09
C LEU A 454 -8.59 -26.44 -2.42
N SER A 455 -9.49 -25.63 -2.97
CA SER A 455 -10.07 -24.47 -2.30
C SER A 455 -11.60 -24.55 -2.39
N VAL A 456 -12.27 -24.05 -1.38
CA VAL A 456 -13.71 -23.87 -1.40
C VAL A 456 -13.97 -22.40 -1.71
N ILE A 457 -14.61 -22.14 -2.85
CA ILE A 457 -15.07 -20.79 -3.19
C ILE A 457 -16.30 -20.50 -2.34
N LEU A 458 -16.16 -19.63 -1.35
CA LEU A 458 -17.25 -19.21 -0.48
C LEU A 458 -18.16 -18.19 -1.16
N ALA A 459 -17.57 -17.30 -1.96
CA ALA A 459 -18.27 -16.26 -2.70
C ALA A 459 -17.44 -15.85 -3.92
N GLU A 460 -18.11 -15.55 -5.04
CA GLU A 460 -17.44 -15.13 -6.26
C GLU A 460 -18.32 -14.14 -7.02
N CYS A 461 -17.72 -13.07 -7.51
CA CYS A 461 -18.40 -12.08 -8.34
C CYS A 461 -17.46 -11.48 -9.38
N ALA A 462 -18.00 -10.92 -10.46
CA ALA A 462 -17.21 -10.28 -11.51
C ALA A 462 -17.79 -8.91 -11.88
N GLN A 463 -16.91 -7.93 -12.12
CA GLN A 463 -17.24 -6.60 -12.59
C GLN A 463 -16.00 -5.93 -13.19
N TYR A 464 -16.20 -4.92 -14.03
CA TYR A 464 -15.13 -4.03 -14.48
C TYR A 464 -14.50 -3.30 -13.31
N PRO A 465 -13.16 -3.24 -13.20
CA PRO A 465 -12.46 -2.61 -12.08
C PRO A 465 -12.40 -1.09 -12.20
N ILE A 466 -13.54 -0.44 -12.40
CA ILE A 466 -13.65 1.01 -12.59
C ILE A 466 -14.76 1.62 -11.74
N LYS A 467 -14.61 2.90 -11.46
CA LYS A 467 -15.66 3.74 -10.86
C LYS A 467 -15.53 5.18 -11.32
N LEU A 468 -16.62 5.95 -11.22
CA LEU A 468 -16.58 7.38 -11.47
C LEU A 468 -15.59 8.09 -10.55
N ALA A 469 -14.82 9.02 -11.11
CA ALA A 469 -13.74 9.72 -10.41
C ALA A 469 -13.60 11.19 -10.81
N TYR A 470 -14.68 11.87 -11.13
CA TYR A 470 -14.69 13.32 -11.27
C TYR A 470 -14.26 14.02 -9.98
N ALA A 471 -14.64 13.42 -8.84
CA ALA A 471 -14.11 13.76 -7.53
C ALA A 471 -13.74 12.49 -6.75
N ILE A 472 -12.73 12.62 -5.87
CA ILE A 472 -12.35 11.62 -4.88
C ILE A 472 -12.13 12.30 -3.53
N SER A 473 -12.35 11.60 -2.42
CA SER A 473 -12.06 12.17 -1.12
C SER A 473 -10.55 12.20 -0.85
N ILE A 474 -10.10 13.24 -0.16
CA ILE A 474 -8.70 13.38 0.26
C ILE A 474 -8.23 12.14 1.04
N HIS A 475 -9.10 11.55 1.88
CA HIS A 475 -8.80 10.30 2.58
C HIS A 475 -8.49 9.14 1.63
N LYS A 476 -9.30 8.98 0.56
CA LYS A 476 -9.08 7.91 -0.43
C LYS A 476 -7.91 8.19 -1.37
N SER A 477 -7.42 9.42 -1.45
CA SER A 477 -6.22 9.77 -2.22
C SER A 477 -4.91 9.46 -1.47
N GLN A 478 -4.99 9.10 -0.18
CA GLN A 478 -3.81 8.76 0.61
C GLN A 478 -3.05 7.57 0.01
N GLY A 479 -1.73 7.64 0.00
CA GLY A 479 -0.90 6.64 -0.69
C GLY A 479 -0.78 6.82 -2.20
N GLN A 480 -1.65 7.59 -2.86
CA GLN A 480 -1.63 7.83 -4.31
C GLN A 480 -0.75 9.03 -4.70
N SER A 481 -0.41 9.12 -5.98
CA SER A 481 0.30 10.25 -6.58
C SER A 481 -0.35 10.62 -7.91
N PHE A 482 -0.43 11.92 -8.17
CA PHE A 482 -1.08 12.46 -9.36
C PHE A 482 -0.20 13.54 -9.99
N ASP A 483 -0.10 13.52 -11.32
CA ASP A 483 0.59 14.58 -12.05
C ASP A 483 -0.25 15.84 -12.14
N ASN A 484 -1.58 15.69 -12.23
CA ASN A 484 -2.53 16.80 -12.27
C ASN A 484 -3.70 16.55 -11.32
N ILE A 485 -3.98 17.51 -10.43
CA ILE A 485 -5.12 17.50 -9.52
C ILE A 485 -5.76 18.89 -9.40
N THR A 486 -7.05 18.91 -9.17
CA THR A 486 -7.75 20.07 -8.61
C THR A 486 -8.05 19.81 -7.13
N VAL A 487 -7.82 20.76 -6.26
CA VAL A 487 -8.03 20.59 -4.81
C VAL A 487 -9.03 21.62 -4.29
N ASP A 488 -10.07 21.18 -3.59
CA ASP A 488 -10.97 22.04 -2.82
C ASP A 488 -10.44 22.20 -1.39
N LEU A 489 -9.66 23.25 -1.16
CA LEU A 489 -9.19 23.62 0.19
C LEU A 489 -10.19 24.48 0.97
N THR A 490 -11.30 24.92 0.36
CA THR A 490 -12.30 25.79 1.03
C THR A 490 -13.12 25.03 2.07
N ASN A 491 -13.30 23.74 1.87
CA ASN A 491 -14.05 22.85 2.75
C ASN A 491 -13.17 21.93 3.61
N CYS A 492 -11.87 22.20 3.68
CA CYS A 492 -10.94 21.46 4.55
C CYS A 492 -10.96 22.06 5.97
N TRP A 493 -11.89 21.60 6.80
CA TRP A 493 -12.06 22.07 8.17
C TRP A 493 -11.17 21.35 9.19
N THR A 494 -10.76 20.12 8.88
CA THR A 494 -9.92 19.32 9.75
C THR A 494 -8.45 19.59 9.43
N PRO A 495 -7.60 19.89 10.44
CA PRO A 495 -6.16 19.99 10.26
C PRO A 495 -5.55 18.73 9.65
N GLY A 496 -4.52 18.90 8.81
CA GLY A 496 -3.84 17.82 8.09
C GLY A 496 -4.46 17.49 6.73
N LEU A 497 -5.76 17.73 6.49
CA LEU A 497 -6.41 17.39 5.22
C LEU A 497 -5.77 18.09 4.02
N GLY A 498 -5.51 19.39 4.13
CA GLY A 498 -4.88 20.13 3.02
C GLY A 498 -3.44 19.71 2.77
N TYR A 499 -2.68 19.42 3.84
CA TYR A 499 -1.35 18.82 3.71
C TYR A 499 -1.40 17.50 2.92
N VAL A 500 -2.32 16.61 3.28
CA VAL A 500 -2.51 15.35 2.56
C VAL A 500 -2.88 15.61 1.11
N ALA A 501 -3.82 16.51 0.82
CA ALA A 501 -4.26 16.80 -0.53
C ALA A 501 -3.13 17.36 -1.42
N LEU A 502 -2.41 18.38 -0.93
CA LEU A 502 -1.29 18.98 -1.65
C LEU A 502 -0.13 18.00 -1.87
N SER A 503 0.11 17.12 -0.89
CA SER A 503 1.17 16.11 -0.98
C SER A 503 0.87 14.98 -1.97
N ARG A 504 -0.31 14.95 -2.58
CA ARG A 504 -0.64 13.99 -3.64
C ARG A 504 -0.02 14.34 -4.98
N ALA A 505 0.28 15.62 -5.22
CA ALA A 505 0.85 16.07 -6.49
C ALA A 505 2.35 15.72 -6.63
N THR A 506 2.76 15.48 -7.86
CA THR A 506 4.18 15.28 -8.23
C THR A 506 4.90 16.60 -8.49
N SER A 507 4.17 17.70 -8.73
CA SER A 507 4.73 19.04 -8.90
C SER A 507 3.73 20.13 -8.50
N LEU A 508 4.22 21.32 -8.14
CA LEU A 508 3.37 22.48 -7.83
C LEU A 508 2.54 22.92 -9.05
N LYS A 509 3.12 22.81 -10.25
CA LYS A 509 2.45 23.12 -11.52
C LYS A 509 1.27 22.18 -11.82
N GLY A 510 1.29 20.95 -11.29
CA GLY A 510 0.20 20.00 -11.43
C GLY A 510 -1.00 20.26 -10.51
N ILE A 511 -0.91 21.24 -9.62
CA ILE A 511 -1.98 21.60 -8.70
C ILE A 511 -2.80 22.76 -9.26
N SER A 512 -4.13 22.64 -9.17
CA SER A 512 -5.07 23.75 -9.31
C SER A 512 -5.93 23.84 -8.06
N LEU A 513 -6.21 25.04 -7.56
CA LEU A 513 -7.12 25.24 -6.42
C LEU A 513 -8.52 25.59 -6.90
N LEU A 514 -9.52 24.92 -6.32
CA LEU A 514 -10.92 25.27 -6.61
C LEU A 514 -11.25 26.58 -5.92
N ARG A 515 -11.72 27.57 -6.70
CA ARG A 515 -12.25 28.83 -6.18
C ARG A 515 -13.73 28.66 -5.85
N ASN A 516 -14.12 29.01 -4.64
CA ASN A 516 -15.52 29.02 -4.24
C ASN A 516 -16.28 30.08 -5.08
N ALA A 517 -17.30 29.65 -5.80
CA ALA A 517 -18.07 30.51 -6.71
C ALA A 517 -18.83 31.64 -5.99
N THR A 518 -19.22 31.44 -4.72
CA THR A 518 -20.04 32.40 -3.98
C THR A 518 -19.21 33.52 -3.35
N ASN A 519 -18.07 33.19 -2.74
CA ASN A 519 -17.28 34.15 -1.96
C ASN A 519 -15.85 34.36 -2.47
N GLY A 520 -15.49 33.75 -3.60
CA GLY A 520 -14.19 33.89 -4.25
C GLY A 520 -13.01 33.28 -3.47
N LYS A 521 -13.25 32.67 -2.29
CA LYS A 521 -12.20 32.05 -1.48
C LYS A 521 -11.63 30.81 -2.17
N VAL A 522 -10.35 30.52 -1.95
CA VAL A 522 -9.64 29.33 -2.45
C VAL A 522 -9.12 28.45 -1.32
N LEU A 523 -9.12 28.96 -0.09
CA LEU A 523 -8.49 28.33 1.06
C LEU A 523 -9.29 28.59 2.34
N ASN A 524 -9.49 27.54 3.12
CA ASN A 524 -9.78 27.64 4.55
C ASN A 524 -8.43 27.60 5.30
N LYS A 525 -8.22 28.47 6.27
CA LYS A 525 -6.97 28.50 7.05
C LYS A 525 -6.64 27.15 7.69
N ASN A 526 -7.63 26.38 8.11
CA ASN A 526 -7.44 25.06 8.71
C ASN A 526 -6.82 24.04 7.73
N ALA A 527 -6.98 24.26 6.42
CA ALA A 527 -6.39 23.37 5.40
C ALA A 527 -4.86 23.31 5.44
N VAL A 528 -4.21 24.37 5.88
CA VAL A 528 -2.74 24.46 5.99
C VAL A 528 -2.24 24.31 7.43
N LEU A 529 -3.11 23.92 8.35
CA LEU A 529 -2.74 23.62 9.72
C LEU A 529 -2.57 22.13 9.94
N VAL A 530 -1.70 21.78 10.85
CA VAL A 530 -1.58 20.49 11.53
C VAL A 530 -1.77 20.70 13.02
N THR A 531 -2.15 19.68 13.79
CA THR A 531 -2.36 19.85 15.23
C THR A 531 -1.04 20.01 15.97
N ASP A 532 -1.05 20.76 17.09
CA ASP A 532 0.12 20.91 17.96
C ASP A 532 0.67 19.55 18.40
N LYS A 533 -0.20 18.62 18.77
CA LYS A 533 0.18 17.25 19.12
C LYS A 533 0.91 16.53 17.97
N SER A 534 0.47 16.71 16.72
CA SER A 534 1.17 16.15 15.55
C SER A 534 2.56 16.74 15.36
N ILE A 535 2.71 18.05 15.61
CA ILE A 535 3.99 18.75 15.49
C ILE A 535 4.96 18.27 16.59
N GLU A 536 4.47 18.14 17.82
CA GLU A 536 5.26 17.62 18.94
C GLU A 536 5.74 16.19 18.68
N ILE A 537 4.85 15.31 18.25
CA ILE A 537 5.18 13.93 17.86
C ILE A 537 6.25 13.92 16.76
N LYS A 538 6.08 14.72 15.70
CA LYS A 538 7.08 14.81 14.62
C LYS A 538 8.45 15.25 15.14
N LYS A 539 8.51 16.28 15.98
CA LYS A 539 9.76 16.77 16.57
C LYS A 539 10.44 15.70 17.44
N ASP A 540 9.66 14.98 18.25
CA ASP A 540 10.18 13.89 19.08
C ASP A 540 10.74 12.75 18.24
N ILE A 541 10.03 12.33 17.18
CA ILE A 541 10.50 11.30 16.25
C ILE A 541 11.81 11.72 15.58
N MET A 542 11.88 12.94 15.06
CA MET A 542 13.09 13.46 14.42
C MET A 542 14.28 13.50 15.39
N LYS A 543 14.07 13.90 16.63
CA LYS A 543 15.07 13.92 17.68
C LYS A 543 15.58 12.51 17.99
N LYS A 544 14.68 11.59 18.31
CA LYS A 544 15.00 10.19 18.64
C LYS A 544 15.67 9.45 17.49
N SER A 545 15.25 9.72 16.23
CA SER A 545 15.89 9.15 15.04
C SER A 545 17.34 9.63 14.90
N LYS A 546 17.64 10.92 15.19
CA LYS A 546 19.01 11.44 15.20
C LYS A 546 19.87 10.81 16.32
N GLU A 547 19.26 10.59 17.48
CA GLU A 547 19.92 9.91 18.60
C GLU A 547 20.24 8.45 18.26
N LEU A 548 19.30 7.74 17.66
CA LEU A 548 19.49 6.36 17.18
C LEU A 548 20.63 6.28 16.15
N ARG A 549 20.65 7.19 15.16
CA ARG A 549 21.73 7.29 14.17
C ARG A 549 23.08 7.50 14.83
N LYS A 550 23.15 8.44 15.77
CA LYS A 550 24.41 8.73 16.49
C LYS A 550 24.90 7.52 17.29
N ALA A 551 23.99 6.80 17.95
CA ALA A 551 24.32 5.62 18.75
C ALA A 551 24.82 4.45 17.89
N ASN A 552 24.39 4.33 16.65
CA ASN A 552 24.77 3.24 15.74
C ASN A 552 25.83 3.64 14.72
N LEU A 553 26.38 4.85 14.78
CA LEU A 553 27.31 5.37 13.76
C LEU A 553 28.57 4.50 13.59
N ASP A 554 29.17 4.04 14.68
CA ASP A 554 30.35 3.19 14.64
C ASP A 554 30.05 1.81 14.08
N PHE A 555 28.89 1.25 14.40
CA PHE A 555 28.41 0.00 13.81
C PHE A 555 28.24 0.14 12.29
N TYR A 556 27.58 1.19 11.83
CA TYR A 556 27.40 1.43 10.39
C TYR A 556 28.72 1.62 9.66
N LYS A 557 29.69 2.36 10.26
CA LYS A 557 31.02 2.50 9.68
C LYS A 557 31.73 1.16 9.50
N LYS A 558 31.76 0.33 10.55
CA LYS A 558 32.37 -1.00 10.50
C LYS A 558 31.69 -1.90 9.46
N LEU A 559 30.36 -1.84 9.40
CA LEU A 559 29.57 -2.59 8.44
C LEU A 559 29.92 -2.25 6.99
N PHE A 560 29.99 -0.94 6.66
CA PHE A 560 30.28 -0.51 5.28
C PHE A 560 31.78 -0.53 4.93
N ASN A 561 32.66 -0.60 5.92
CA ASN A 561 34.10 -0.85 5.71
C ASN A 561 34.44 -2.35 5.60
N ASP A 562 33.44 -3.24 5.55
CA ASP A 562 33.59 -4.69 5.50
C ASP A 562 34.34 -5.28 6.71
N GLU A 563 34.28 -4.58 7.85
CA GLU A 563 34.85 -5.02 9.13
C GLU A 563 33.87 -5.96 9.88
N ILE A 564 32.61 -6.05 9.45
CA ILE A 564 31.56 -6.91 9.99
C ILE A 564 30.96 -7.70 8.84
N ASP A 565 30.96 -9.04 8.93
CA ASP A 565 30.12 -9.86 8.07
C ASP A 565 28.66 -9.77 8.53
N PHE A 566 27.88 -9.00 7.79
CA PHE A 566 26.50 -8.74 8.17
C PHE A 566 25.61 -9.97 8.00
N ILE A 567 25.90 -10.81 7.01
CA ILE A 567 25.15 -12.05 6.80
C ILE A 567 25.40 -13.00 7.96
N GLU A 568 26.64 -13.20 8.37
CA GLU A 568 26.99 -14.04 9.50
C GLU A 568 26.30 -13.52 10.78
N LEU A 569 26.35 -12.20 11.04
CA LEU A 569 25.69 -11.57 12.16
C LEU A 569 24.16 -11.80 12.13
N LEU A 570 23.52 -11.70 10.95
CA LEU A 570 22.08 -11.96 10.81
C LEU A 570 21.74 -13.44 11.03
N GLN A 571 22.57 -14.36 10.57
CA GLN A 571 22.41 -15.79 10.78
C GLN A 571 22.56 -16.20 12.24
N GLU A 572 23.47 -15.57 12.97
CA GLU A 572 23.65 -15.80 14.40
C GLU A 572 22.52 -15.22 15.23
N THR A 573 22.14 -13.97 14.96
CA THR A 573 21.14 -13.25 15.77
C THR A 573 19.71 -13.63 15.42
N ARG A 574 19.44 -14.03 14.18
CA ARG A 574 18.11 -14.32 13.63
C ARG A 574 18.06 -15.59 12.78
N PRO A 575 18.51 -16.75 13.27
CA PRO A 575 18.63 -17.98 12.45
C PRO A 575 17.28 -18.47 11.87
N ARG A 576 16.13 -18.10 12.47
CA ARG A 576 14.82 -18.45 11.94
C ARG A 576 14.42 -17.65 10.70
N ILE A 577 14.99 -16.46 10.52
CA ILE A 577 14.75 -15.57 9.38
C ILE A 577 15.87 -15.75 8.34
N PHE A 578 17.13 -15.85 8.81
CA PHE A 578 18.33 -15.99 8.01
C PHE A 578 19.03 -17.32 8.35
N PRO A 579 18.56 -18.47 7.84
CA PRO A 579 19.18 -19.75 8.11
C PRO A 579 20.58 -19.83 7.45
N LYS A 580 21.50 -20.50 8.12
CA LYS A 580 22.75 -20.93 7.46
C LYS A 580 22.38 -21.88 6.33
N VAL A 581 22.96 -21.68 5.15
CA VAL A 581 22.83 -22.65 4.05
C VAL A 581 23.75 -23.81 4.44
N GLU A 582 23.17 -24.94 4.82
CA GLU A 582 23.92 -26.19 4.90
C GLU A 582 24.37 -26.50 3.48
N ASN A 583 25.68 -26.49 3.22
CA ASN A 583 26.22 -27.07 2.01
C ASN A 583 25.93 -28.56 2.10
N ASP A 584 25.13 -29.09 1.20
CA ASP A 584 24.88 -30.52 1.00
C ASP A 584 26.13 -31.24 0.42
N ASP A 585 27.33 -30.85 0.85
CA ASP A 585 28.62 -31.47 0.45
C ASP A 585 29.12 -32.50 1.48
N ASP A 586 28.36 -32.82 2.51
CA ASP A 586 28.62 -34.00 3.30
C ASP A 586 28.07 -35.24 2.57
N GLU A 587 28.93 -35.83 1.75
CA GLU A 587 28.81 -37.18 1.23
C GLU A 587 28.29 -38.12 2.32
N PHE A 588 27.14 -38.72 2.08
CA PHE A 588 26.72 -39.90 2.83
C PHE A 588 27.71 -41.02 2.58
N PRO A 589 28.46 -41.49 3.58
CA PRO A 589 29.10 -42.75 3.43
C PRO A 589 28.07 -43.86 3.63
N PHE A 590 27.79 -44.55 2.53
CA PHE A 590 27.07 -45.81 2.37
C PHE A 590 25.55 -45.83 2.59
#